data_39ca66daf57387a0c93a9a5b9c4b3c2a
#
_entry.id   39ca66daf57387a0c93a9a5b9c4b3c2a
#
_cell.length_a   1.000
_cell.length_b   1.000
_cell.length_c   1.000
_cell.angle_alpha   90.00
_cell.angle_beta   90.00
_cell.angle_gamma   90.00
#
_symmetry.space_group_name_H-M   'P 1'
#
loop_
_entity.id
_entity.type
_entity.pdbx_description
1 polymer ?
#
loop_
_entity_poly.entity_id
_entity_poly.type
_entity_poly.pdbx_seq_one_letter_code
_entity_poly.pdbx_strand_id
1 'polypeptide(L)'
;MLENIDINRMNRLMQENSEAKSIITQLIKNHHTDVSMIAHEIRNPLTLVSSSLQVIEAQHPEVKEFYNWKQTMEDIQFMCSLLNELTTFNNSSTLHYSVFPIGGLLKNIAISFAISLDSEDSEIRFSSRISPELGEFTGDKVKHEEVVLNLLRNAKDAIKDDGVITLSADKENSQIVIRCTDNGCGIPDDETDRIFDPFFSHKEGGTGLGLSLSRRIVEAHRGTISVSSSHETGTVFTVTLPV
;
A
#
# COMPACT_ATOMS: atom_id res chain seq x y z
N MET A 1 -17.14 -10.59 10.50
CA MET A 1 -17.45 -11.99 10.92
C MET A 1 -16.21 -12.82 11.25
N LEU A 2 -14.98 -12.30 11.11
CA LEU A 2 -13.72 -12.97 11.48
C LEU A 2 -13.07 -12.38 12.75
N GLU A 3 -13.70 -11.40 13.41
CA GLU A 3 -13.17 -10.71 14.59
C GLU A 3 -13.03 -11.58 15.85
N ASN A 4 -13.49 -12.81 15.82
CA ASN A 4 -13.42 -13.74 16.96
C ASN A 4 -12.61 -15.02 16.69
N ILE A 5 -11.79 -15.06 15.64
CA ILE A 5 -10.90 -16.21 15.45
C ILE A 5 -9.61 -15.92 16.20
N ASP A 6 -9.36 -16.69 17.25
CA ASP A 6 -8.07 -16.73 17.93
C ASP A 6 -6.99 -17.24 16.94
N ILE A 7 -6.31 -16.28 16.32
CA ILE A 7 -5.25 -16.54 15.32
C ILE A 7 -4.15 -17.43 15.90
N ASN A 8 -3.83 -17.26 17.17
CA ASN A 8 -2.81 -18.08 17.85
C ASN A 8 -3.27 -19.52 17.97
N ARG A 9 -4.56 -19.74 18.31
CA ARG A 9 -5.14 -21.06 18.38
C ARG A 9 -5.26 -21.71 17.00
N MET A 10 -5.62 -20.95 15.98
CA MET A 10 -5.65 -21.42 14.60
C MET A 10 -4.24 -21.84 14.11
N ASN A 11 -3.23 -21.00 14.35
CA ASN A 11 -1.85 -21.31 13.98
C ASN A 11 -1.33 -22.57 14.71
N ARG A 12 -1.67 -22.73 15.99
CA ARG A 12 -1.32 -23.95 16.75
C ARG A 12 -1.97 -25.19 16.14
N LEU A 13 -3.27 -25.15 15.83
CA LEU A 13 -3.98 -26.24 15.17
C LEU A 13 -3.37 -26.60 13.82
N MET A 14 -2.96 -25.60 13.04
CA MET A 14 -2.29 -25.83 11.76
C MET A 14 -0.89 -26.45 11.89
N GLN A 15 -0.21 -26.24 13.01
CA GLN A 15 1.09 -26.87 13.29
C GLN A 15 0.94 -28.31 13.80
N GLU A 16 -0.06 -28.57 14.62
CA GLU A 16 -0.27 -29.86 15.28
C GLU A 16 -1.02 -30.88 14.42
N ASN A 17 -1.80 -30.44 13.43
CA ASN A 17 -2.66 -31.30 12.63
C ASN A 17 -2.61 -30.95 11.14
N SER A 18 -2.06 -31.85 10.33
CA SER A 18 -1.90 -31.66 8.88
C SER A 18 -3.25 -31.59 8.12
N GLU A 19 -4.25 -32.32 8.58
CA GLU A 19 -5.60 -32.28 8.00
C GLU A 19 -6.29 -30.95 8.32
N ALA A 20 -6.22 -30.49 9.56
CA ALA A 20 -6.70 -29.16 9.95
C ALA A 20 -6.00 -28.05 9.15
N LYS A 21 -4.68 -28.16 8.95
CA LYS A 21 -3.91 -27.25 8.10
C LYS A 21 -4.46 -27.20 6.68
N SER A 22 -4.71 -28.37 6.08
CA SER A 22 -5.24 -28.47 4.72
C SER A 22 -6.63 -27.81 4.61
N ILE A 23 -7.53 -28.13 5.53
CA ILE A 23 -8.90 -27.60 5.55
C ILE A 23 -8.88 -26.07 5.75
N ILE A 24 -8.14 -25.59 6.73
CA ILE A 24 -8.05 -24.14 7.02
C ILE A 24 -7.44 -23.40 5.83
N THR A 25 -6.38 -23.91 5.22
CA THR A 25 -5.76 -23.31 4.04
C THR A 25 -6.74 -23.25 2.87
N GLN A 26 -7.54 -24.30 2.67
CA GLN A 26 -8.55 -24.33 1.61
C GLN A 26 -9.71 -23.36 1.88
N LEU A 27 -10.17 -23.24 3.12
CA LEU A 27 -11.18 -22.26 3.51
C LEU A 27 -10.71 -20.82 3.28
N ILE A 28 -9.47 -20.50 3.68
CA ILE A 28 -8.86 -19.19 3.45
C ILE A 28 -8.76 -18.92 1.95
N LYS A 29 -8.30 -19.88 1.17
CA LYS A 29 -8.16 -19.75 -0.29
C LYS A 29 -9.52 -19.53 -0.97
N ASN A 30 -10.55 -20.29 -0.58
CA ASN A 30 -11.90 -20.13 -1.12
C ASN A 30 -12.45 -18.73 -0.77
N HIS A 31 -12.31 -18.30 0.49
CA HIS A 31 -12.74 -16.96 0.90
C HIS A 31 -12.03 -15.85 0.11
N HIS A 32 -10.70 -15.98 -0.13
CA HIS A 32 -9.97 -15.04 -0.97
C HIS A 32 -10.50 -15.03 -2.42
N THR A 33 -10.82 -16.21 -2.97
CA THR A 33 -11.38 -16.32 -4.32
C THR A 33 -12.76 -15.65 -4.41
N ASP A 34 -13.63 -15.91 -3.42
CA ASP A 34 -14.98 -15.34 -3.36
C ASP A 34 -14.94 -13.80 -3.26
N VAL A 35 -14.10 -13.25 -2.38
CA VAL A 35 -13.94 -11.78 -2.24
C VAL A 35 -13.39 -11.16 -3.53
N SER A 36 -12.40 -11.79 -4.18
CA SER A 36 -11.85 -11.30 -5.45
C SER A 36 -12.87 -11.34 -6.58
N MET A 37 -13.69 -12.38 -6.63
CA MET A 37 -14.76 -12.52 -7.61
C MET A 37 -15.83 -11.44 -7.41
N ILE A 38 -16.30 -11.25 -6.18
CA ILE A 38 -17.30 -10.21 -5.85
C ILE A 38 -16.75 -8.82 -6.20
N ALA A 39 -15.50 -8.52 -5.84
CA ALA A 39 -14.88 -7.24 -6.17
C ALA A 39 -14.80 -7.02 -7.69
N HIS A 40 -14.52 -8.07 -8.48
CA HIS A 40 -14.51 -8.00 -9.94
C HIS A 40 -15.92 -7.78 -10.51
N GLU A 41 -16.93 -8.48 -10.00
CA GLU A 41 -18.32 -8.34 -10.42
C GLU A 41 -18.90 -6.95 -10.11
N ILE A 42 -18.47 -6.31 -9.01
CA ILE A 42 -18.87 -4.93 -8.68
C ILE A 42 -18.09 -3.92 -9.53
N ARG A 43 -16.79 -4.19 -9.81
CA ARG A 43 -15.97 -3.28 -10.64
C ARG A 43 -16.51 -3.12 -12.04
N ASN A 44 -17.02 -4.20 -12.65
CA ASN A 44 -17.51 -4.17 -14.03
C ASN A 44 -18.64 -3.13 -14.24
N PRO A 45 -19.77 -3.17 -13.52
CA PRO A 45 -20.80 -2.16 -13.66
C PRO A 45 -20.31 -0.76 -13.26
N LEU A 46 -19.43 -0.64 -12.26
CA LEU A 46 -18.89 0.65 -11.85
C LEU A 46 -18.03 1.29 -12.95
N THR A 47 -17.20 0.50 -13.65
CA THR A 47 -16.43 0.96 -14.80
C THR A 47 -17.34 1.45 -15.93
N LEU A 48 -18.47 0.76 -16.18
CA LEU A 48 -19.45 1.20 -17.17
C LEU A 48 -20.10 2.52 -16.78
N VAL A 49 -20.47 2.70 -15.50
CA VAL A 49 -21.01 3.96 -15.00
C VAL A 49 -19.99 5.08 -15.15
N SER A 50 -18.73 4.86 -14.72
CA SER A 50 -17.62 5.82 -14.86
C SER A 50 -17.43 6.25 -16.32
N SER A 51 -17.37 5.27 -17.24
CA SER A 51 -17.22 5.55 -18.67
C SER A 51 -18.42 6.31 -19.25
N SER A 52 -19.65 5.98 -18.83
CA SER A 52 -20.85 6.69 -19.26
C SER A 52 -20.84 8.16 -18.81
N LEU A 53 -20.44 8.43 -17.57
CA LEU A 53 -20.31 9.79 -17.06
C LEU A 53 -19.24 10.59 -17.78
N GLN A 54 -18.09 9.96 -18.10
CA GLN A 54 -17.03 10.60 -18.88
C GLN A 54 -17.53 10.95 -20.30
N VAL A 55 -18.33 10.09 -20.94
CA VAL A 55 -18.94 10.38 -22.24
C VAL A 55 -19.94 11.54 -22.13
N ILE A 56 -20.78 11.57 -21.08
CA ILE A 56 -21.69 12.68 -20.82
C ILE A 56 -20.92 13.99 -20.65
N GLU A 57 -19.85 14.00 -19.84
CA GLU A 57 -19.02 15.17 -19.62
C GLU A 57 -18.34 15.66 -20.91
N ALA A 58 -17.91 14.75 -21.77
CA ALA A 58 -17.29 15.08 -23.05
C ALA A 58 -18.31 15.67 -24.06
N GLN A 59 -19.55 15.18 -24.05
CA GLN A 59 -20.63 15.65 -24.94
C GLN A 59 -21.36 16.89 -24.41
N HIS A 60 -21.39 17.05 -23.09
CA HIS A 60 -22.12 18.09 -22.36
C HIS A 60 -21.19 18.73 -21.30
N PRO A 61 -20.21 19.55 -21.69
CA PRO A 61 -19.27 20.17 -20.73
C PRO A 61 -19.93 20.99 -19.62
N GLU A 62 -21.14 21.47 -19.86
CA GLU A 62 -21.97 22.22 -18.91
C GLU A 62 -22.34 21.42 -17.65
N VAL A 63 -22.28 20.08 -17.69
CA VAL A 63 -22.58 19.25 -16.52
C VAL A 63 -21.57 19.45 -15.39
N LYS A 64 -20.36 19.94 -15.69
CA LYS A 64 -19.35 20.28 -14.70
C LYS A 64 -19.80 21.35 -13.72
N GLU A 65 -20.76 22.19 -14.13
CA GLU A 65 -21.35 23.25 -13.31
C GLU A 65 -22.46 22.73 -12.37
N PHE A 66 -22.89 21.48 -12.53
CA PHE A 66 -23.88 20.89 -11.65
C PHE A 66 -23.31 20.64 -10.27
N TYR A 67 -24.01 21.07 -9.23
CA TYR A 67 -23.55 21.11 -7.85
C TYR A 67 -22.89 19.80 -7.36
N ASN A 68 -23.37 18.64 -7.77
CA ASN A 68 -22.86 17.34 -7.32
C ASN A 68 -22.04 16.60 -8.38
N TRP A 69 -21.77 17.19 -9.56
CA TRP A 69 -21.08 16.47 -10.64
C TRP A 69 -19.67 16.03 -10.24
N LYS A 70 -18.89 16.98 -9.75
CA LYS A 70 -17.52 16.74 -9.31
C LYS A 70 -17.48 15.66 -8.22
N GLN A 71 -18.34 15.80 -7.20
CA GLN A 71 -18.42 14.86 -6.10
C GLN A 71 -18.80 13.45 -6.60
N THR A 72 -19.76 13.33 -7.52
CA THR A 72 -20.16 12.04 -8.10
C THR A 72 -19.00 11.37 -8.83
N MET A 73 -18.20 12.13 -9.59
CA MET A 73 -17.02 11.61 -10.28
C MET A 73 -15.95 11.14 -9.29
N GLU A 74 -15.69 11.92 -8.25
CA GLU A 74 -14.75 11.57 -7.18
C GLU A 74 -15.18 10.32 -6.42
N ASP A 75 -16.45 10.21 -6.06
CA ASP A 75 -17.02 9.03 -5.36
C ASP A 75 -16.88 7.75 -6.19
N ILE A 76 -17.11 7.82 -7.50
CA ILE A 76 -16.95 6.67 -8.40
C ILE A 76 -15.48 6.27 -8.52
N GLN A 77 -14.58 7.24 -8.64
CA GLN A 77 -13.14 6.98 -8.69
C GLN A 77 -12.67 6.35 -7.38
N PHE A 78 -13.15 6.84 -6.25
CA PHE A 78 -12.87 6.27 -4.93
C PHE A 78 -13.36 4.81 -4.82
N MET A 79 -14.58 4.52 -5.25
CA MET A 79 -15.11 3.14 -5.24
C MET A 79 -14.27 2.20 -6.13
N CYS A 80 -13.84 2.65 -7.30
CA CYS A 80 -12.95 1.88 -8.18
C CYS A 80 -11.59 1.61 -7.53
N SER A 81 -11.00 2.61 -6.88
CA SER A 81 -9.75 2.48 -6.15
C SER A 81 -9.87 1.50 -4.99
N LEU A 82 -10.92 1.62 -4.18
CA LEU A 82 -11.20 0.72 -3.06
C LEU A 82 -11.32 -0.74 -3.50
N LEU A 83 -12.01 -1.02 -4.61
CA LEU A 83 -12.14 -2.38 -5.16
C LEU A 83 -10.80 -2.92 -5.68
N ASN A 84 -9.96 -2.07 -6.27
CA ASN A 84 -8.63 -2.45 -6.71
C ASN A 84 -7.74 -2.81 -5.51
N GLU A 85 -7.71 -1.95 -4.50
CA GLU A 85 -6.92 -2.18 -3.28
C GLU A 85 -7.41 -3.40 -2.51
N LEU A 86 -8.73 -3.61 -2.39
CA LEU A 86 -9.31 -4.80 -1.77
C LEU A 86 -8.87 -6.09 -2.49
N THR A 87 -8.89 -6.08 -3.83
CA THR A 87 -8.44 -7.22 -4.63
C THR A 87 -6.95 -7.49 -4.41
N THR A 88 -6.14 -6.45 -4.40
CA THR A 88 -4.69 -6.54 -4.18
C THR A 88 -4.37 -7.00 -2.76
N PHE A 89 -5.07 -6.45 -1.76
CA PHE A 89 -4.96 -6.89 -0.37
C PHE A 89 -5.31 -8.36 -0.19
N ASN A 90 -6.38 -8.81 -0.84
CA ASN A 90 -6.84 -10.18 -0.79
C ASN A 90 -5.83 -11.16 -1.44
N ASN A 91 -5.13 -10.73 -2.51
CA ASN A 91 -4.13 -11.51 -3.24
C ASN A 91 -2.69 -11.28 -2.75
N SER A 92 -2.48 -10.49 -1.70
CA SER A 92 -1.15 -10.11 -1.22
C SER A 92 -0.29 -11.25 -0.71
N SER A 93 -0.88 -12.38 -0.34
CA SER A 93 -0.17 -13.58 0.11
C SER A 93 0.33 -14.47 -1.04
N THR A 94 -0.13 -14.26 -2.28
CA THR A 94 0.38 -14.98 -3.45
C THR A 94 1.58 -14.22 -4.00
N LEU A 95 2.79 -14.82 -3.86
CA LEU A 95 4.05 -14.19 -4.25
C LEU A 95 4.63 -14.87 -5.50
N HIS A 96 5.14 -14.03 -6.41
CA HIS A 96 5.88 -14.46 -7.60
C HIS A 96 7.37 -14.14 -7.43
N TYR A 97 8.11 -15.08 -6.86
CA TYR A 97 9.52 -14.89 -6.56
C TYR A 97 10.37 -14.79 -7.82
N SER A 98 11.24 -13.79 -7.86
CA SER A 98 12.29 -13.61 -8.84
C SER A 98 13.55 -13.07 -8.17
N VAL A 99 14.70 -13.24 -8.83
CA VAL A 99 15.97 -12.65 -8.38
C VAL A 99 16.15 -11.34 -9.13
N PHE A 100 16.39 -10.25 -8.41
CA PHE A 100 16.58 -8.92 -9.01
C PHE A 100 17.48 -8.01 -8.15
N PRO A 101 18.18 -7.03 -8.79
CA PRO A 101 18.94 -6.05 -8.03
C PRO A 101 18.01 -5.06 -7.32
N ILE A 102 17.85 -5.21 -6.00
CA ILE A 102 16.89 -4.40 -5.23
C ILE A 102 17.28 -2.91 -5.24
N GLY A 103 18.58 -2.60 -5.24
CA GLY A 103 19.05 -1.22 -5.37
C GLY A 103 18.64 -0.58 -6.69
N GLY A 104 18.59 -1.36 -7.78
CA GLY A 104 18.08 -0.91 -9.08
C GLY A 104 16.58 -0.62 -9.06
N LEU A 105 15.79 -1.51 -8.45
CA LEU A 105 14.35 -1.28 -8.25
C LEU A 105 14.10 0.02 -7.49
N LEU A 106 14.75 0.20 -6.33
CA LEU A 106 14.56 1.38 -5.49
C LEU A 106 14.96 2.68 -6.19
N LYS A 107 16.05 2.67 -6.98
CA LYS A 107 16.46 3.83 -7.80
C LYS A 107 15.42 4.19 -8.85
N ASN A 108 14.86 3.20 -9.53
CA ASN A 108 13.81 3.44 -10.54
C ASN A 108 12.55 4.04 -9.90
N ILE A 109 12.13 3.52 -8.74
CA ILE A 109 11.01 4.07 -7.98
C ILE A 109 11.30 5.52 -7.57
N ALA A 110 12.50 5.79 -7.04
CA ALA A 110 12.89 7.14 -6.63
C ALA A 110 12.86 8.14 -7.79
N ILE A 111 13.35 7.74 -8.97
CA ILE A 111 13.31 8.58 -10.20
C ILE A 111 11.86 8.85 -10.62
N SER A 112 11.02 7.81 -10.69
CA SER A 112 9.62 7.95 -11.08
C SER A 112 8.84 8.84 -10.11
N PHE A 113 9.10 8.70 -8.81
CA PHE A 113 8.46 9.53 -7.78
C PHE A 113 8.90 11.00 -7.87
N ALA A 114 10.20 11.28 -8.08
CA ALA A 114 10.70 12.63 -8.31
C ALA A 114 10.03 13.31 -9.50
N ILE A 115 9.91 12.58 -10.64
CA ILE A 115 9.23 13.09 -11.84
C ILE A 115 7.73 13.39 -11.54
N SER A 116 7.06 12.56 -10.74
CA SER A 116 5.66 12.81 -10.40
C SER A 116 5.48 14.06 -9.55
N LEU A 117 6.40 14.36 -8.64
CA LEU A 117 6.37 15.59 -7.84
C LEU A 117 6.58 16.84 -8.71
N ASP A 118 7.54 16.80 -9.65
CA ASP A 118 7.79 17.89 -10.59
C ASP A 118 6.58 18.16 -11.50
N SER A 119 5.89 17.12 -11.96
CA SER A 119 4.72 17.27 -12.83
C SER A 119 3.48 17.85 -12.13
N GLU A 120 3.45 17.83 -10.81
CA GLU A 120 2.36 18.35 -10.00
C GLU A 120 2.67 19.73 -9.39
N ASP A 121 3.77 20.39 -9.81
CA ASP A 121 4.26 21.66 -9.23
C ASP A 121 4.36 21.61 -7.70
N SER A 122 4.77 20.45 -7.16
CA SER A 122 4.85 20.23 -5.72
C SER A 122 6.08 20.92 -5.12
N GLU A 123 5.91 21.65 -4.03
CA GLU A 123 7.03 22.27 -3.28
C GLU A 123 7.78 21.26 -2.39
N ILE A 124 7.42 19.97 -2.44
CA ILE A 124 8.07 18.91 -1.70
C ILE A 124 9.45 18.59 -2.28
N ARG A 125 10.49 18.69 -1.46
CA ARG A 125 11.84 18.29 -1.81
C ARG A 125 12.03 16.78 -1.57
N PHE A 126 12.31 16.05 -2.61
CA PHE A 126 12.59 14.63 -2.53
C PHE A 126 14.09 14.33 -2.69
N SER A 127 14.59 13.42 -1.87
CA SER A 127 15.96 12.89 -1.98
C SER A 127 16.00 11.37 -1.80
N SER A 128 16.98 10.72 -2.43
CA SER A 128 17.18 9.28 -2.23
C SER A 128 18.65 8.95 -1.98
N ARG A 129 18.91 8.05 -1.00
CA ARG A 129 20.24 7.51 -0.70
C ARG A 129 20.16 5.99 -0.67
N ILE A 130 20.54 5.36 -1.78
CA ILE A 130 20.46 3.91 -1.96
C ILE A 130 21.88 3.36 -2.07
N SER A 131 22.26 2.52 -1.10
CA SER A 131 23.57 1.89 -1.05
C SER A 131 23.82 1.03 -2.29
N PRO A 132 25.01 1.07 -2.90
CA PRO A 132 25.38 0.18 -3.99
C PRO A 132 25.60 -1.28 -3.52
N GLU A 133 25.72 -1.51 -2.21
CA GLU A 133 26.06 -2.82 -1.62
C GLU A 133 24.83 -3.71 -1.34
N LEU A 134 23.63 -3.29 -1.70
CA LEU A 134 22.39 -4.05 -1.44
C LEU A 134 22.37 -5.40 -2.13
N GLY A 135 23.00 -5.51 -3.32
CA GLY A 135 23.10 -6.75 -4.07
C GLY A 135 21.78 -7.21 -4.70
N GLU A 136 21.73 -8.51 -4.96
CA GLU A 136 20.53 -9.19 -5.45
C GLU A 136 19.62 -9.58 -4.29
N PHE A 137 18.32 -9.55 -4.55
CA PHE A 137 17.28 -9.95 -3.62
C PHE A 137 16.35 -10.96 -4.28
N THR A 138 15.93 -11.98 -3.52
CA THR A 138 14.96 -12.96 -3.98
C THR A 138 13.61 -12.67 -3.37
N GLY A 139 12.67 -12.21 -4.19
CA GLY A 139 11.33 -11.81 -3.73
C GLY A 139 10.39 -11.49 -4.89
N ASP A 140 9.22 -11.01 -4.58
CA ASP A 140 8.26 -10.50 -5.57
C ASP A 140 8.55 -9.02 -5.83
N LYS A 141 9.16 -8.75 -6.99
CA LYS A 141 9.58 -7.40 -7.40
C LYS A 141 8.41 -6.41 -7.43
N VAL A 142 7.26 -6.82 -7.97
CA VAL A 142 6.07 -5.97 -8.12
C VAL A 142 5.49 -5.62 -6.75
N LYS A 143 5.47 -6.59 -5.83
CA LYS A 143 4.99 -6.38 -4.48
C LYS A 143 5.90 -5.45 -3.67
N HIS A 144 7.22 -5.52 -3.85
CA HIS A 144 8.14 -4.59 -3.20
C HIS A 144 8.03 -3.17 -3.77
N GLU A 145 7.82 -3.03 -5.08
CA GLU A 145 7.51 -1.75 -5.71
C GLU A 145 6.24 -1.13 -5.11
N GLU A 146 5.18 -1.93 -4.95
CA GLU A 146 3.92 -1.54 -4.35
C GLU A 146 4.09 -1.03 -2.91
N VAL A 147 4.87 -1.73 -2.08
CA VAL A 147 5.19 -1.29 -0.71
C VAL A 147 5.87 0.07 -0.71
N VAL A 148 6.95 0.24 -1.47
CA VAL A 148 7.73 1.48 -1.46
C VAL A 148 6.92 2.66 -1.99
N LEU A 149 6.16 2.46 -3.08
CA LEU A 149 5.27 3.50 -3.62
C LEU A 149 4.18 3.90 -2.63
N ASN A 150 3.62 2.95 -1.89
CA ASN A 150 2.63 3.25 -0.86
C ASN A 150 3.22 4.09 0.28
N LEU A 151 4.44 3.77 0.75
CA LEU A 151 5.12 4.57 1.77
C LEU A 151 5.42 5.99 1.28
N LEU A 152 5.89 6.15 0.04
CA LEU A 152 6.17 7.45 -0.56
C LEU A 152 4.90 8.29 -0.75
N ARG A 153 3.78 7.68 -1.16
CA ARG A 153 2.48 8.36 -1.25
C ARG A 153 1.99 8.80 0.12
N ASN A 154 2.12 7.96 1.13
CA ASN A 154 1.76 8.33 2.50
C ASN A 154 2.59 9.50 3.02
N ALA A 155 3.90 9.52 2.74
CA ALA A 155 4.79 10.62 3.08
C ALA A 155 4.36 11.93 2.38
N LYS A 156 4.04 11.86 1.07
CA LYS A 156 3.54 13.01 0.31
C LYS A 156 2.23 13.55 0.90
N ASP A 157 1.28 12.68 1.19
CA ASP A 157 -0.03 13.06 1.71
C ASP A 157 0.03 13.65 3.13
N ALA A 158 1.07 13.31 3.91
CA ALA A 158 1.29 13.86 5.24
C ALA A 158 1.83 15.30 5.23
N ILE A 159 2.32 15.77 4.09
CA ILE A 159 2.87 17.13 3.88
C ILE A 159 1.81 18.00 3.23
N LYS A 160 1.46 19.12 3.88
CA LYS A 160 0.41 20.03 3.39
C LYS A 160 0.94 21.10 2.43
N ASP A 161 2.14 21.61 2.73
CA ASP A 161 2.74 22.73 1.99
C ASP A 161 4.13 22.30 1.50
N ASP A 162 5.18 23.00 1.92
CA ASP A 162 6.57 22.62 1.65
C ASP A 162 7.05 21.55 2.61
N GLY A 163 7.85 20.61 2.12
CA GLY A 163 8.37 19.56 2.97
C GLY A 163 9.51 18.77 2.36
N VAL A 164 9.94 17.76 3.09
CA VAL A 164 11.07 16.92 2.70
C VAL A 164 10.70 15.45 2.83
N ILE A 165 10.90 14.68 1.76
CA ILE A 165 10.79 13.23 1.77
C ILE A 165 12.16 12.64 1.43
N THR A 166 12.60 11.65 2.21
CA THR A 166 13.85 10.93 1.95
C THR A 166 13.59 9.44 1.89
N LEU A 167 14.00 8.81 0.78
CA LEU A 167 14.06 7.36 0.65
C LEU A 167 15.50 6.90 0.84
N SER A 168 15.78 6.09 1.86
CA SER A 168 17.09 5.50 2.05
C SER A 168 17.03 3.98 2.09
N ALA A 169 18.10 3.32 1.65
CA ALA A 169 18.23 1.87 1.73
C ALA A 169 19.69 1.48 1.94
N ASP A 170 19.93 0.71 3.00
CA ASP A 170 21.27 0.25 3.40
C ASP A 170 21.23 -1.24 3.76
N LYS A 171 22.41 -1.88 3.78
CA LYS A 171 22.56 -3.24 4.26
C LYS A 171 23.08 -3.20 5.69
N GLU A 172 22.28 -3.67 6.64
CA GLU A 172 22.57 -3.69 8.07
C GLU A 172 22.45 -5.12 8.61
N ASN A 173 23.47 -5.67 9.24
CA ASN A 173 23.44 -7.00 9.88
C ASN A 173 22.87 -8.13 9.00
N SER A 174 23.28 -8.18 7.73
CA SER A 174 22.73 -9.14 6.73
C SER A 174 21.25 -8.98 6.45
N GLN A 175 20.73 -7.78 6.65
CA GLN A 175 19.36 -7.41 6.30
C GLN A 175 19.39 -6.18 5.39
N ILE A 176 18.41 -6.06 4.51
CA ILE A 176 18.16 -4.84 3.76
C ILE A 176 17.19 -4.00 4.57
N VAL A 177 17.60 -2.78 4.88
CA VAL A 177 16.78 -1.82 5.63
C VAL A 177 16.42 -0.66 4.72
N ILE A 178 15.14 -0.49 4.44
CA ILE A 178 14.59 0.59 3.62
C ILE A 178 13.85 1.54 4.54
N ARG A 179 14.16 2.84 4.48
CA ARG A 179 13.49 3.88 5.28
C ARG A 179 12.88 4.92 4.35
N CYS A 180 11.61 5.23 4.60
CA CYS A 180 10.91 6.38 4.03
C CYS A 180 10.67 7.37 5.17
N THR A 181 11.27 8.55 5.05
CA THR A 181 11.23 9.60 6.07
C THR A 181 10.54 10.82 5.49
N ASP A 182 9.60 11.40 6.20
CA ASP A 182 8.95 12.67 5.90
C ASP A 182 8.97 13.59 7.12
N ASN A 183 8.83 14.88 6.89
CA ASN A 183 8.61 15.90 7.90
C ASN A 183 7.16 16.41 7.92
N GLY A 184 6.21 15.55 7.59
CA GLY A 184 4.79 15.85 7.58
C GLY A 184 4.17 15.99 8.97
N CYS A 185 2.85 15.93 9.03
CA CYS A 185 2.08 16.16 10.26
C CYS A 185 2.29 15.11 11.37
N GLY A 186 2.99 14.01 11.06
CA GLY A 186 3.18 12.90 12.00
C GLY A 186 1.92 12.08 12.23
N ILE A 187 2.07 11.09 13.12
CA ILE A 187 1.00 10.15 13.53
C ILE A 187 0.88 10.24 15.04
N PRO A 188 -0.33 10.40 15.60
CA PRO A 188 -0.56 10.40 17.04
C PRO A 188 -0.10 9.08 17.69
N ASP A 189 0.45 9.15 18.90
CA ASP A 189 1.01 7.98 19.60
C ASP A 189 -0.03 6.88 19.83
N ASP A 190 -1.29 7.24 20.12
CA ASP A 190 -2.41 6.34 20.35
C ASP A 190 -2.92 5.64 19.07
N GLU A 191 -2.47 6.09 17.89
CA GLU A 191 -2.82 5.52 16.60
C GLU A 191 -1.71 4.66 15.99
N THR A 192 -0.49 4.80 16.45
CA THR A 192 0.70 4.14 15.89
C THR A 192 0.55 2.62 15.77
N ASP A 193 -0.11 1.98 16.71
CA ASP A 193 -0.38 0.53 16.67
C ASP A 193 -1.48 0.17 15.66
N ARG A 194 -2.39 1.11 15.35
CA ARG A 194 -3.57 0.88 14.53
C ARG A 194 -3.41 1.24 13.06
N ILE A 195 -2.40 2.01 12.70
CA ILE A 195 -2.19 2.43 11.30
C ILE A 195 -2.01 1.26 10.32
N PHE A 196 -1.67 0.08 10.83
CA PHE A 196 -1.55 -1.14 10.03
C PHE A 196 -2.83 -2.00 10.05
N ASP A 197 -3.89 -1.58 10.74
CA ASP A 197 -5.18 -2.26 10.72
C ASP A 197 -5.88 -1.98 9.37
N PRO A 198 -6.50 -2.99 8.75
CA PRO A 198 -7.27 -2.77 7.53
C PRO A 198 -8.40 -1.77 7.74
N PHE A 199 -8.60 -0.90 6.75
CA PHE A 199 -9.64 0.14 6.73
C PHE A 199 -9.43 1.28 7.76
N PHE A 200 -8.28 1.33 8.42
CA PHE A 200 -7.94 2.45 9.29
C PHE A 200 -7.33 3.58 8.47
N SER A 201 -8.00 4.73 8.41
CA SER A 201 -7.53 5.93 7.71
C SER A 201 -8.21 7.18 8.29
N HIS A 202 -7.46 8.26 8.44
CA HIS A 202 -7.98 9.60 8.72
C HIS A 202 -7.99 10.51 7.49
N LYS A 203 -7.51 10.01 6.35
CA LYS A 203 -7.49 10.78 5.10
C LYS A 203 -8.87 10.76 4.48
N GLU A 204 -9.39 11.92 4.11
CA GLU A 204 -10.55 12.02 3.22
C GLU A 204 -10.25 11.27 1.91
N GLY A 205 -11.12 10.33 1.54
CA GLY A 205 -10.90 9.48 0.37
C GLY A 205 -9.80 8.41 0.53
N GLY A 206 -9.25 8.22 1.72
CA GLY A 206 -8.30 7.15 2.01
C GLY A 206 -9.01 5.82 2.30
N THR A 207 -8.59 4.75 1.63
CA THR A 207 -9.19 3.41 1.79
C THR A 207 -8.77 2.72 3.10
N GLY A 208 -7.64 3.13 3.71
CA GLY A 208 -7.05 2.49 4.89
C GLY A 208 -6.47 1.09 4.63
N LEU A 209 -6.29 0.70 3.36
CA LEU A 209 -5.75 -0.61 3.01
C LEU A 209 -4.24 -0.58 2.72
N GLY A 210 -3.68 0.56 2.35
CA GLY A 210 -2.29 0.65 1.86
C GLY A 210 -1.25 0.16 2.87
N LEU A 211 -1.26 0.66 4.11
CA LEU A 211 -0.29 0.25 5.13
C LEU A 211 -0.50 -1.20 5.59
N SER A 212 -1.73 -1.64 5.74
CA SER A 212 -2.06 -3.03 6.07
C SER A 212 -1.61 -3.99 4.97
N LEU A 213 -1.75 -3.62 3.70
CA LEU A 213 -1.23 -4.33 2.54
C LEU A 213 0.30 -4.38 2.56
N SER A 214 0.96 -3.24 2.81
CA SER A 214 2.42 -3.16 2.91
C SER A 214 2.96 -4.10 3.99
N ARG A 215 2.34 -4.13 5.16
CA ARG A 215 2.69 -5.04 6.25
C ARG A 215 2.57 -6.50 5.82
N ARG A 216 1.45 -6.90 5.20
CA ARG A 216 1.24 -8.28 4.72
C ARG A 216 2.26 -8.71 3.67
N ILE A 217 2.61 -7.83 2.73
CA ILE A 217 3.62 -8.11 1.72
C ILE A 217 4.99 -8.31 2.36
N VAL A 218 5.38 -7.42 3.26
CA VAL A 218 6.68 -7.49 3.96
C VAL A 218 6.77 -8.74 4.82
N GLU A 219 5.73 -9.07 5.60
CA GLU A 219 5.66 -10.28 6.42
C GLU A 219 5.68 -11.56 5.57
N ALA A 220 5.03 -11.57 4.41
CA ALA A 220 5.08 -12.70 3.48
C ALA A 220 6.50 -12.95 2.92
N HIS A 221 7.35 -11.90 2.88
CA HIS A 221 8.78 -12.01 2.57
C HIS A 221 9.66 -12.21 3.82
N ARG A 222 9.07 -12.58 4.97
CA ARG A 222 9.75 -12.77 6.26
C ARG A 222 10.47 -11.51 6.79
N GLY A 223 10.05 -10.34 6.30
CA GLY A 223 10.51 -9.05 6.76
C GLY A 223 9.66 -8.48 7.89
N THR A 224 10.01 -7.27 8.31
CA THR A 224 9.24 -6.49 9.28
C THR A 224 9.05 -5.08 8.77
N ILE A 225 7.93 -4.45 9.11
CA ILE A 225 7.67 -3.04 8.89
C ILE A 225 7.36 -2.39 10.24
N SER A 226 7.97 -1.25 10.50
CA SER A 226 7.77 -0.47 11.71
C SER A 226 7.64 1.01 11.38
N VAL A 227 7.12 1.77 12.33
CA VAL A 227 6.98 3.22 12.24
C VAL A 227 7.53 3.88 13.49
N SER A 228 8.13 5.04 13.31
CA SER A 228 8.46 5.98 14.38
C SER A 228 7.98 7.35 13.92
N SER A 229 7.15 8.00 14.70
CA SER A 229 6.52 9.26 14.29
C SER A 229 6.33 10.19 15.48
N SER A 230 6.35 11.49 15.21
CA SER A 230 5.92 12.53 16.13
C SER A 230 5.40 13.74 15.34
N HIS A 231 4.55 14.55 15.97
CA HIS A 231 4.06 15.78 15.36
C HIS A 231 5.18 16.83 15.10
N GLU A 232 6.31 16.72 15.80
CA GLU A 232 7.41 17.68 15.66
C GLU A 232 8.42 17.29 14.58
N THR A 233 8.61 15.98 14.35
CA THR A 233 9.68 15.46 13.48
C THR A 233 9.18 14.77 12.22
N GLY A 234 7.85 14.56 12.10
CA GLY A 234 7.26 13.81 11.00
C GLY A 234 7.30 12.30 11.23
N THR A 235 7.39 11.51 10.15
CA THR A 235 7.28 10.05 10.21
C THR A 235 8.46 9.36 9.54
N VAL A 236 8.89 8.25 10.14
CA VAL A 236 9.86 7.31 9.57
C VAL A 236 9.22 5.92 9.50
N PHE A 237 8.94 5.44 8.31
CA PHE A 237 8.63 4.03 8.08
C PHE A 237 9.91 3.27 7.79
N THR A 238 10.09 2.13 8.45
CA THR A 238 11.26 1.26 8.28
C THR A 238 10.79 -0.13 7.86
N VAL A 239 11.26 -0.59 6.69
CA VAL A 239 11.07 -1.96 6.20
C VAL A 239 12.39 -2.70 6.30
N THR A 240 12.38 -3.86 6.94
CA THR A 240 13.56 -4.72 7.08
C THR A 240 13.29 -6.06 6.39
N LEU A 241 14.17 -6.45 5.47
CA LEU A 241 14.06 -7.68 4.69
C LEU A 241 15.29 -8.58 4.95
N PRO A 242 15.10 -9.88 5.19
CA PRO A 242 16.22 -10.83 5.28
C PRO A 242 16.88 -11.00 3.90
N VAL A 243 18.21 -11.15 3.88
CA VAL A 243 19.01 -11.43 2.66
C VAL A 243 19.38 -12.91 2.62
#